data_ca8edc2b14b82a0647586cbfa1fe3952
#
_entry.id   ca8edc2b14b82a0647586cbfa1fe3952
#
_cell.length_a   1.000
_cell.length_b   1.000
_cell.length_c   1.000
_cell.angle_alpha   90.00
_cell.angle_beta   90.00
_cell.angle_gamma   90.00
#
_symmetry.space_group_name_H-M   'P 1'
#
loop_
_entity.id
_entity.type
_entity.pdbx_description
1 polymer ?
#
loop_
_entity_poly.entity_id
_entity_poly.type
_entity_poly.pdbx_seq_one_letter_code
_entity_poly.pdbx_strand_id
1 'polypeptide(L)'
;MLFFARKGNLSIAVYEKGPKVVIQGKGTEDFIKYELEPKVTGEARLGYEEVLQPAMFEPHFGIDESGKGDFFGPLVIAGVFVDQAIARQLLDAGIMDSKRISSDQRIMQLADLIRGTPGITSNVVMIGPEKYNELYERFNNLNDLLGWGHARVIENLLIERPDCPRALSDKFANERVVQRALLSAGQKINVEQRTKAEADIAVAGASILAREKFVRWLDRKGKDLRITLPKGVSAGVKTTARELVSRHGEEVLRQVAKMHFRTAAEVIGLP
;
A
#
# COMPACT_ATOMS: atom_id res chain seq x y z
N MET A 1 10.90 -7.91 35.35
CA MET A 1 10.44 -6.51 35.35
C MET A 1 11.09 -5.83 36.54
N LEU A 2 11.84 -4.77 36.28
CA LEU A 2 12.51 -3.98 37.33
C LEU A 2 11.61 -2.91 37.92
N PHE A 3 10.82 -2.27 37.06
CA PHE A 3 9.99 -1.14 37.44
C PHE A 3 8.70 -1.11 36.60
N PHE A 4 7.62 -0.71 37.24
CA PHE A 4 6.34 -0.45 36.59
C PHE A 4 5.69 0.81 37.19
N ALA A 5 5.23 1.71 36.33
CA ALA A 5 4.45 2.88 36.72
C ALA A 5 3.25 3.05 35.81
N ARG A 6 2.17 3.65 36.34
CA ARG A 6 0.97 3.99 35.58
C ARG A 6 0.45 5.36 36.00
N LYS A 7 0.08 6.19 34.99
CA LYS A 7 -0.59 7.48 35.18
C LYS A 7 -1.73 7.57 34.19
N GLY A 8 -2.96 7.42 34.67
CA GLY A 8 -4.14 7.35 33.82
C GLY A 8 -4.07 6.16 32.83
N ASN A 9 -4.10 6.44 31.53
CA ASN A 9 -3.99 5.43 30.47
C ASN A 9 -2.55 5.17 29.99
N LEU A 10 -1.56 5.90 30.54
CA LEU A 10 -0.14 5.68 30.23
C LEU A 10 0.45 4.70 31.22
N SER A 11 1.16 3.69 30.71
CA SER A 11 1.93 2.74 31.53
C SER A 11 3.38 2.64 31.02
N ILE A 12 4.31 2.46 31.97
CA ILE A 12 5.74 2.32 31.72
C ILE A 12 6.22 1.07 32.44
N ALA A 13 6.90 0.19 31.71
CA ALA A 13 7.52 -1.01 32.27
C ALA A 13 8.99 -1.09 31.84
N VAL A 14 9.87 -1.33 32.80
CA VAL A 14 11.31 -1.51 32.58
C VAL A 14 11.68 -2.95 32.85
N TYR A 15 12.41 -3.58 31.94
CA TYR A 15 12.83 -4.98 32.01
C TYR A 15 14.36 -5.10 32.06
N GLU A 16 14.86 -5.98 32.94
CA GLU A 16 16.29 -6.23 33.08
C GLU A 16 16.82 -7.23 32.05
N LYS A 17 16.08 -8.30 31.77
CA LYS A 17 16.47 -9.27 30.76
C LYS A 17 16.10 -8.72 29.37
N GLY A 18 17.15 -8.50 28.52
CA GLY A 18 17.04 -7.77 27.28
C GLY A 18 16.62 -6.32 27.57
N PRO A 19 17.55 -5.46 28.08
CA PRO A 19 17.20 -4.17 28.66
C PRO A 19 16.29 -3.39 27.71
N LYS A 20 15.03 -3.19 28.15
CA LYS A 20 14.03 -2.47 27.38
C LYS A 20 13.07 -1.72 28.29
N VAL A 21 12.62 -0.58 27.80
CA VAL A 21 11.51 0.18 28.36
C VAL A 21 10.31 0.03 27.43
N VAL A 22 9.18 -0.35 27.98
CA VAL A 22 7.91 -0.44 27.24
C VAL A 22 7.00 0.68 27.75
N ILE A 23 6.56 1.54 26.86
CA ILE A 23 5.66 2.66 27.16
C ILE A 23 4.41 2.44 26.33
N GLN A 24 3.24 2.45 26.97
CA GLN A 24 1.96 2.13 26.32
C GLN A 24 0.84 3.03 26.82
N GLY A 25 -0.08 3.36 25.91
CA GLY A 25 -1.30 4.07 26.23
C GLY A 25 -1.37 5.48 25.67
N LYS A 26 -2.49 6.17 25.98
CA LYS A 26 -2.71 7.55 25.52
C LYS A 26 -1.69 8.48 26.20
N GLY A 27 -0.98 9.30 25.42
CA GLY A 27 0.09 10.17 25.92
C GLY A 27 1.51 9.57 25.84
N THR A 28 1.67 8.41 25.18
CA THR A 28 3.00 7.80 24.96
C THR A 28 3.93 8.74 24.23
N GLU A 29 3.47 9.38 23.15
CA GLU A 29 4.26 10.33 22.36
C GLU A 29 4.70 11.53 23.19
N ASP A 30 3.79 12.13 23.94
CA ASP A 30 4.09 13.29 24.82
C ASP A 30 5.09 12.91 25.90
N PHE A 31 4.94 11.72 26.50
CA PHE A 31 5.88 11.26 27.53
C PHE A 31 7.27 11.02 26.95
N ILE A 32 7.38 10.41 25.78
CA ILE A 32 8.67 10.20 25.10
C ILE A 32 9.30 11.54 24.78
N LYS A 33 8.58 12.44 24.12
CA LYS A 33 9.05 13.72 23.63
C LYS A 33 9.46 14.72 24.73
N TYR A 34 8.70 14.78 25.83
CA TYR A 34 8.88 15.81 26.86
C TYR A 34 9.51 15.30 28.15
N GLU A 35 9.50 14.00 28.40
CA GLU A 35 10.03 13.42 29.62
C GLU A 35 11.21 12.47 29.37
N LEU A 36 11.00 11.41 28.59
CA LEU A 36 12.01 10.37 28.41
C LEU A 36 13.22 10.87 27.63
N GLU A 37 12.99 11.44 26.45
CA GLU A 37 14.07 11.85 25.57
C GLU A 37 14.90 13.00 26.15
N PRO A 38 14.32 14.15 26.60
CA PRO A 38 15.10 15.25 27.10
C PRO A 38 15.71 15.02 28.48
N LYS A 39 15.07 14.19 29.34
CA LYS A 39 15.51 14.02 30.74
C LYS A 39 16.28 12.73 31.01
N VAL A 40 16.16 11.72 30.15
CA VAL A 40 16.74 10.39 30.36
C VAL A 40 17.73 10.00 29.27
N THR A 41 17.35 10.11 27.99
CA THR A 41 18.21 9.66 26.89
C THR A 41 19.09 10.80 26.33
N GLY A 42 18.69 12.05 26.53
CA GLY A 42 19.42 13.22 26.04
C GLY A 42 19.31 13.45 24.52
N GLU A 43 18.53 12.62 23.82
CA GLU A 43 18.33 12.69 22.37
C GLU A 43 16.84 12.66 22.07
N ALA A 44 16.35 13.62 21.28
CA ALA A 44 14.96 13.64 20.79
C ALA A 44 14.83 12.75 19.57
N ARG A 45 14.44 11.49 19.77
CA ARG A 45 14.16 10.51 18.72
C ARG A 45 12.86 9.79 19.01
N LEU A 46 11.77 10.31 18.51
CA LEU A 46 10.54 9.55 18.37
C LEU A 46 10.76 8.48 17.28
N GLY A 47 10.98 7.25 17.70
CA GLY A 47 11.06 6.11 16.81
C GLY A 47 12.39 5.36 16.89
N TYR A 48 12.28 4.06 17.07
CA TYR A 48 13.41 3.13 16.98
C TYR A 48 13.50 2.51 15.57
N GLU A 49 12.86 3.14 14.56
CA GLU A 49 12.78 2.61 13.20
C GLU A 49 14.19 2.37 12.64
N GLU A 50 15.12 3.33 12.83
CA GLU A 50 16.51 3.16 12.38
C GLU A 50 17.24 2.01 13.07
N VAL A 51 16.85 1.68 14.29
CA VAL A 51 17.46 0.59 15.07
C VAL A 51 16.79 -0.74 14.77
N LEU A 52 15.46 -0.73 14.65
CA LEU A 52 14.67 -1.95 14.45
C LEU A 52 14.55 -2.37 12.97
N GLN A 53 14.62 -1.40 12.06
CA GLN A 53 14.48 -1.60 10.61
C GLN A 53 15.51 -0.79 9.81
N PRO A 54 16.82 -0.97 10.04
CA PRO A 54 17.85 -0.16 9.38
C PRO A 54 17.77 -0.25 7.85
N ALA A 55 17.36 -1.39 7.31
CA ALA A 55 17.19 -1.60 5.88
C ALA A 55 16.11 -0.70 5.24
N MET A 56 15.19 -0.12 6.01
CA MET A 56 14.19 0.85 5.54
C MET A 56 14.81 2.16 5.07
N PHE A 57 16.01 2.50 5.55
CA PHE A 57 16.75 3.71 5.21
C PHE A 57 17.79 3.51 4.10
N GLU A 58 18.00 2.27 3.66
CA GLU A 58 18.84 1.97 2.51
C GLU A 58 18.10 2.23 1.20
N PRO A 59 18.81 2.59 0.10
CA PRO A 59 18.17 2.80 -1.19
C PRO A 59 17.37 1.57 -1.66
N HIS A 60 16.08 1.76 -1.91
CA HIS A 60 15.21 0.69 -2.45
C HIS A 60 13.89 1.22 -3.03
N PHE A 61 13.22 0.36 -3.77
CA PHE A 61 11.83 0.55 -4.18
C PHE A 61 10.89 -0.18 -3.22
N GLY A 62 9.86 0.50 -2.72
CA GLY A 62 8.71 -0.13 -2.10
C GLY A 62 7.59 -0.25 -3.12
N ILE A 63 6.96 -1.44 -3.22
CA ILE A 63 5.89 -1.71 -4.18
C ILE A 63 4.67 -2.24 -3.42
N ASP A 64 3.49 -1.73 -3.76
CA ASP A 64 2.21 -2.23 -3.22
C ASP A 64 1.07 -2.05 -4.23
N GLU A 65 -0.06 -2.71 -3.97
CA GLU A 65 -1.22 -2.67 -4.84
C GLU A 65 -2.50 -2.27 -4.10
N SER A 66 -3.48 -1.77 -4.88
CA SER A 66 -4.84 -1.51 -4.43
C SER A 66 -5.86 -2.03 -5.44
N GLY A 67 -7.03 -2.42 -4.94
CA GLY A 67 -8.12 -2.92 -5.79
C GLY A 67 -8.11 -4.42 -6.03
N LYS A 68 -7.13 -5.17 -5.52
CA LYS A 68 -7.04 -6.64 -5.66
C LYS A 68 -8.26 -7.38 -5.11
N GLY A 69 -8.75 -6.95 -3.94
CA GLY A 69 -9.89 -7.54 -3.25
C GLY A 69 -11.24 -6.88 -3.52
N ASP A 70 -11.28 -5.92 -4.45
CA ASP A 70 -12.46 -5.14 -4.76
C ASP A 70 -13.11 -5.60 -6.07
N PHE A 71 -14.42 -5.81 -6.05
CA PHE A 71 -15.16 -6.18 -7.25
C PHE A 71 -15.13 -5.06 -8.30
N PHE A 72 -15.51 -3.83 -7.88
CA PHE A 72 -15.44 -2.67 -8.73
C PHE A 72 -14.04 -2.07 -8.80
N GLY A 73 -13.75 -1.43 -9.92
CA GLY A 73 -12.55 -0.61 -10.09
C GLY A 73 -11.33 -1.35 -10.64
N PRO A 74 -10.26 -0.59 -10.87
CA PRO A 74 -9.02 -1.10 -11.46
C PRO A 74 -8.22 -1.95 -10.48
N LEU A 75 -7.22 -2.65 -10.98
CA LEU A 75 -6.06 -3.06 -10.21
C LEU A 75 -5.01 -1.96 -10.38
N VAL A 76 -4.52 -1.42 -9.28
CA VAL A 76 -3.50 -0.37 -9.27
C VAL A 76 -2.28 -0.88 -8.54
N ILE A 77 -1.13 -0.81 -9.18
CA ILE A 77 0.16 -1.10 -8.57
C ILE A 77 0.97 0.19 -8.56
N ALA A 78 1.56 0.53 -7.43
CA ALA A 78 2.41 1.68 -7.29
C ALA A 78 3.78 1.30 -6.73
N GLY A 79 4.76 2.15 -6.98
CA GLY A 79 6.09 2.02 -6.42
C GLY A 79 6.68 3.38 -6.06
N VAL A 80 7.48 3.40 -5.01
CA VAL A 80 8.17 4.58 -4.49
C VAL A 80 9.62 4.23 -4.23
N PHE A 81 10.53 5.09 -4.70
CA PHE A 81 11.94 5.03 -4.32
C PHE A 81 12.15 5.78 -3.01
N VAL A 82 12.93 5.19 -2.12
CA VAL A 82 13.46 5.89 -0.94
C VAL A 82 14.95 5.65 -0.81
N ASP A 83 15.60 6.63 -0.23
CA ASP A 83 16.91 6.57 0.42
C ASP A 83 16.76 7.09 1.86
N GLN A 84 17.85 7.21 2.59
CA GLN A 84 17.83 7.66 3.98
C GLN A 84 17.15 9.04 4.15
N ALA A 85 17.42 9.98 3.26
CA ALA A 85 16.89 11.34 3.36
C ALA A 85 15.38 11.37 3.08
N ILE A 86 14.93 10.66 2.04
CA ILE A 86 13.52 10.57 1.67
C ILE A 86 12.74 9.79 2.74
N ALA A 87 13.28 8.67 3.23
CA ALA A 87 12.64 7.86 4.27
C ALA A 87 12.34 8.69 5.53
N ARG A 88 13.30 9.51 5.99
CA ARG A 88 13.09 10.42 7.11
C ARG A 88 12.01 11.44 6.84
N GLN A 89 12.02 12.10 5.68
CA GLN A 89 11.00 13.07 5.31
C GLN A 89 9.59 12.46 5.31
N LEU A 90 9.44 11.24 4.78
CA LEU A 90 8.15 10.55 4.76
C LEU A 90 7.68 10.16 6.17
N LEU A 91 8.58 9.68 7.04
CA LEU A 91 8.28 9.39 8.44
C LEU A 91 7.84 10.64 9.20
N ASP A 92 8.59 11.73 9.09
CA ASP A 92 8.28 13.02 9.73
C ASP A 92 6.94 13.59 9.26
N ALA A 93 6.56 13.31 8.01
CA ALA A 93 5.27 13.67 7.43
C ALA A 93 4.11 12.75 7.87
N GLY A 94 4.40 11.71 8.66
CA GLY A 94 3.40 10.77 9.17
C GLY A 94 2.89 9.79 8.14
N ILE A 95 3.70 9.45 7.13
CA ILE A 95 3.38 8.37 6.20
C ILE A 95 3.38 7.04 6.96
N MET A 96 2.34 6.26 6.75
CA MET A 96 2.14 4.95 7.38
C MET A 96 1.30 4.06 6.47
N ASP A 97 1.19 2.78 6.80
CA ASP A 97 0.33 1.82 6.09
C ASP A 97 -1.06 2.40 5.82
N SER A 98 -1.46 2.42 4.55
CA SER A 98 -2.73 3.00 4.08
C SER A 98 -3.96 2.33 4.70
N LYS A 99 -3.87 1.05 5.11
CA LYS A 99 -4.96 0.31 5.76
C LYS A 99 -5.32 0.90 7.12
N ARG A 100 -4.38 1.59 7.77
CA ARG A 100 -4.58 2.30 9.04
C ARG A 100 -5.21 3.68 8.86
N ILE A 101 -5.34 4.15 7.63
CA ILE A 101 -5.91 5.45 7.28
C ILE A 101 -7.37 5.24 6.88
N SER A 102 -8.31 5.66 7.73
CA SER A 102 -9.75 5.47 7.51
C SER A 102 -10.36 6.43 6.48
N SER A 103 -9.78 7.62 6.31
CA SER A 103 -10.32 8.69 5.47
C SER A 103 -9.70 8.70 4.08
N ASP A 104 -10.53 8.62 3.04
CA ASP A 104 -10.07 8.78 1.65
C ASP A 104 -9.52 10.19 1.40
N GLN A 105 -10.08 11.23 2.05
CA GLN A 105 -9.54 12.59 1.98
C GLN A 105 -8.11 12.65 2.52
N ARG A 106 -7.83 11.96 3.63
CA ARG A 106 -6.46 11.88 4.17
C ARG A 106 -5.52 11.15 3.24
N ILE A 107 -5.97 10.09 2.57
CA ILE A 107 -5.19 9.39 1.52
C ILE A 107 -4.79 10.35 0.39
N MET A 108 -5.73 11.21 -0.08
CA MET A 108 -5.42 12.21 -1.11
C MET A 108 -4.32 13.18 -0.66
N GLN A 109 -4.46 13.73 0.55
CA GLN A 109 -3.47 14.66 1.12
C GLN A 109 -2.08 14.04 1.23
N LEU A 110 -2.01 12.80 1.73
CA LEU A 110 -0.73 12.09 1.87
C LEU A 110 -0.12 11.72 0.51
N ALA A 111 -0.93 11.36 -0.47
CA ALA A 111 -0.45 11.10 -1.83
C ALA A 111 0.15 12.37 -2.47
N ASP A 112 -0.48 13.53 -2.27
CA ASP A 112 0.05 14.81 -2.75
C ASP A 112 1.35 15.18 -2.02
N LEU A 113 1.43 14.92 -0.71
CA LEU A 113 2.64 15.11 0.09
C LEU A 113 3.78 14.21 -0.42
N ILE A 114 3.53 12.91 -0.64
CA ILE A 114 4.54 11.99 -1.19
C ILE A 114 5.07 12.54 -2.53
N ARG A 115 4.18 12.92 -3.45
CA ARG A 115 4.61 13.46 -4.76
C ARG A 115 5.38 14.78 -4.66
N GLY A 116 5.10 15.58 -3.63
CA GLY A 116 5.80 16.84 -3.34
C GLY A 116 7.12 16.69 -2.59
N THR A 117 7.48 15.48 -2.12
CA THR A 117 8.70 15.25 -1.37
C THR A 117 9.93 15.42 -2.28
N PRO A 118 10.90 16.28 -1.93
CA PRO A 118 12.11 16.47 -2.73
C PRO A 118 12.88 15.17 -2.96
N GLY A 119 13.25 14.93 -4.22
CA GLY A 119 14.01 13.73 -4.61
C GLY A 119 13.18 12.45 -4.76
N ILE A 120 11.89 12.48 -4.46
CA ILE A 120 11.00 11.32 -4.63
C ILE A 120 10.97 10.87 -6.09
N THR A 121 11.00 9.57 -6.30
CA THR A 121 10.69 8.94 -7.58
C THR A 121 9.56 7.96 -7.32
N SER A 122 8.49 8.04 -8.09
CA SER A 122 7.35 7.14 -7.94
C SER A 122 6.72 6.80 -9.29
N ASN A 123 6.15 5.60 -9.38
CA ASN A 123 5.44 5.15 -10.57
C ASN A 123 4.12 4.49 -10.18
N VAL A 124 3.09 4.68 -11.00
CA VAL A 124 1.76 4.08 -10.78
C VAL A 124 1.27 3.48 -12.09
N VAL A 125 1.09 2.16 -12.10
CA VAL A 125 0.46 1.41 -13.18
C VAL A 125 -0.98 1.11 -12.79
N MET A 126 -1.93 1.60 -13.58
CA MET A 126 -3.36 1.35 -13.39
C MET A 126 -3.89 0.46 -14.52
N ILE A 127 -4.42 -0.69 -14.16
CA ILE A 127 -5.05 -1.64 -15.06
C ILE A 127 -6.57 -1.50 -14.87
N GLY A 128 -7.22 -0.79 -15.80
CA GLY A 128 -8.68 -0.60 -15.77
C GLY A 128 -9.44 -1.93 -15.91
N PRO A 129 -10.72 -1.97 -15.50
CA PRO A 129 -11.48 -3.24 -15.45
C PRO A 129 -11.52 -4.00 -16.79
N GLU A 130 -11.75 -3.34 -17.91
CA GLU A 130 -11.76 -3.98 -19.23
C GLU A 130 -10.41 -4.66 -19.52
N LYS A 131 -9.30 -3.92 -19.35
CA LYS A 131 -7.96 -4.46 -19.56
C LYS A 131 -7.58 -5.51 -18.51
N TYR A 132 -8.06 -5.35 -17.29
CA TYR A 132 -7.91 -6.36 -16.24
C TYR A 132 -8.56 -7.68 -16.65
N ASN A 133 -9.79 -7.65 -17.15
CA ASN A 133 -10.52 -8.85 -17.55
C ASN A 133 -9.82 -9.57 -18.72
N GLU A 134 -9.37 -8.83 -19.76
CA GLU A 134 -8.57 -9.40 -20.85
C GLU A 134 -7.27 -10.06 -20.35
N LEU A 135 -6.53 -9.38 -19.47
CA LEU A 135 -5.29 -9.91 -18.94
C LEU A 135 -5.53 -11.10 -18.01
N TYR A 136 -6.60 -11.05 -17.20
CA TYR A 136 -6.96 -12.16 -16.33
C TYR A 136 -7.32 -13.42 -17.12
N GLU A 137 -8.08 -13.29 -18.19
CA GLU A 137 -8.38 -14.39 -19.11
C GLU A 137 -7.10 -15.00 -19.72
N ARG A 138 -6.12 -14.14 -20.07
CA ARG A 138 -4.82 -14.56 -20.63
C ARG A 138 -3.91 -15.24 -19.62
N PHE A 139 -3.76 -14.66 -18.42
CA PHE A 139 -2.90 -15.21 -17.35
C PHE A 139 -3.57 -16.38 -16.63
N ASN A 140 -4.89 -16.38 -16.54
CA ASN A 140 -5.71 -17.33 -15.78
C ASN A 140 -5.24 -17.54 -14.32
N ASN A 141 -4.50 -16.58 -13.79
CA ASN A 141 -3.93 -16.59 -12.45
C ASN A 141 -3.68 -15.15 -11.97
N LEU A 142 -4.30 -14.79 -10.85
CA LEU A 142 -4.16 -13.47 -10.27
C LEU A 142 -2.72 -13.16 -9.84
N ASN A 143 -1.99 -14.15 -9.33
CA ASN A 143 -0.61 -13.94 -8.89
C ASN A 143 0.32 -13.61 -10.07
N ASP A 144 0.10 -14.24 -11.23
CA ASP A 144 0.90 -13.95 -12.44
C ASP A 144 0.58 -12.54 -12.98
N LEU A 145 -0.69 -12.13 -12.93
CA LEU A 145 -1.09 -10.76 -13.28
C LEU A 145 -0.48 -9.72 -12.32
N LEU A 146 -0.50 -9.99 -11.02
CA LEU A 146 0.16 -9.14 -10.02
C LEU A 146 1.67 -9.09 -10.26
N GLY A 147 2.32 -10.23 -10.46
CA GLY A 147 3.75 -10.29 -10.74
C GLY A 147 4.13 -9.48 -11.98
N TRP A 148 3.34 -9.56 -13.04
CA TRP A 148 3.52 -8.73 -14.22
C TRP A 148 3.37 -7.24 -13.91
N GLY A 149 2.36 -6.86 -13.12
CA GLY A 149 2.13 -5.47 -12.74
C GLY A 149 3.25 -4.89 -11.86
N HIS A 150 3.71 -5.66 -10.87
CA HIS A 150 4.85 -5.29 -10.02
C HIS A 150 6.13 -5.13 -10.87
N ALA A 151 6.39 -6.08 -11.77
CA ALA A 151 7.53 -5.99 -12.68
C ALA A 151 7.49 -4.71 -13.55
N ARG A 152 6.32 -4.32 -14.07
CA ARG A 152 6.18 -3.07 -14.86
C ARG A 152 6.50 -1.83 -14.04
N VAL A 153 6.05 -1.77 -12.78
CA VAL A 153 6.36 -0.64 -11.88
C VAL A 153 7.87 -0.59 -11.60
N ILE A 154 8.49 -1.73 -11.29
CA ILE A 154 9.94 -1.82 -11.04
C ILE A 154 10.73 -1.36 -12.28
N GLU A 155 10.40 -1.86 -13.47
CA GLU A 155 11.06 -1.47 -14.73
C GLU A 155 10.93 0.04 -14.99
N ASN A 156 9.74 0.62 -14.77
CA ASN A 156 9.53 2.04 -14.94
C ASN A 156 10.36 2.88 -13.94
N LEU A 157 10.47 2.44 -12.68
CA LEU A 157 11.30 3.10 -11.68
C LEU A 157 12.81 3.00 -12.00
N LEU A 158 13.25 1.87 -12.56
CA LEU A 158 14.66 1.67 -12.97
C LEU A 158 15.08 2.60 -14.12
N ILE A 159 14.14 3.13 -14.93
CA ILE A 159 14.46 4.13 -15.94
C ILE A 159 15.01 5.40 -15.28
N GLU A 160 14.43 5.81 -14.14
CA GLU A 160 14.82 7.02 -13.41
C GLU A 160 15.91 6.75 -12.34
N ARG A 161 15.95 5.53 -11.81
CA ARG A 161 16.86 5.08 -10.75
C ARG A 161 17.54 3.75 -11.12
N PRO A 162 18.40 3.75 -12.16
CA PRO A 162 18.98 2.50 -12.72
C PRO A 162 19.87 1.74 -11.73
N ASP A 163 20.45 2.42 -10.76
CA ASP A 163 21.36 1.85 -9.76
C ASP A 163 20.66 1.39 -8.47
N CYS A 164 19.31 1.42 -8.41
CA CYS A 164 18.59 0.97 -7.23
C CYS A 164 18.82 -0.54 -7.00
N PRO A 165 19.33 -0.96 -5.83
CA PRO A 165 19.81 -2.33 -5.63
C PRO A 165 18.70 -3.33 -5.39
N ARG A 166 17.53 -2.90 -4.87
CA ARG A 166 16.47 -3.82 -4.45
C ARG A 166 15.07 -3.22 -4.55
N ALA A 167 14.08 -4.11 -4.68
CA ALA A 167 12.66 -3.79 -4.58
C ALA A 167 12.01 -4.67 -3.51
N LEU A 168 11.20 -4.08 -2.64
CA LEU A 168 10.47 -4.73 -1.56
C LEU A 168 8.97 -4.62 -1.80
N SER A 169 8.23 -5.72 -1.67
CA SER A 169 6.77 -5.72 -1.69
C SER A 169 6.17 -6.60 -0.59
N ASP A 170 4.87 -6.43 -0.31
CA ASP A 170 4.14 -7.40 0.51
C ASP A 170 4.06 -8.75 -0.21
N LYS A 171 4.04 -9.83 0.58
CA LYS A 171 4.09 -11.20 0.03
C LYS A 171 2.71 -11.61 -0.49
N PHE A 172 2.56 -11.69 -1.80
CA PHE A 172 1.36 -12.20 -2.44
C PHE A 172 1.57 -13.57 -3.15
N ALA A 173 2.83 -13.90 -3.48
CA ALA A 173 3.18 -15.15 -4.17
C ALA A 173 4.63 -15.54 -3.85
N ASN A 174 5.19 -16.48 -4.62
CA ASN A 174 6.62 -16.75 -4.61
C ASN A 174 7.34 -15.61 -5.37
N GLU A 175 8.48 -15.15 -4.87
CA GLU A 175 9.31 -14.09 -5.46
C GLU A 175 9.64 -14.33 -6.93
N ARG A 176 9.78 -15.61 -7.32
CA ARG A 176 10.01 -16.03 -8.71
C ARG A 176 8.92 -15.57 -9.68
N VAL A 177 7.70 -15.31 -9.20
CA VAL A 177 6.60 -14.83 -10.05
C VAL A 177 6.90 -13.42 -10.56
N VAL A 178 7.35 -12.51 -9.69
CA VAL A 178 7.79 -11.17 -10.09
C VAL A 178 9.07 -11.25 -10.93
N GLN A 179 10.04 -12.04 -10.50
CA GLN A 179 11.35 -12.16 -11.16
C GLN A 179 11.25 -12.68 -12.60
N ARG A 180 10.34 -13.62 -12.88
CA ARG A 180 10.07 -14.11 -14.24
C ARG A 180 9.43 -13.06 -15.15
N ALA A 181 8.67 -12.12 -14.57
CA ALA A 181 8.00 -11.07 -15.32
C ALA A 181 8.90 -9.87 -15.62
N LEU A 182 10.07 -9.75 -14.96
CA LEU A 182 11.05 -8.69 -15.20
C LEU A 182 11.75 -8.87 -16.54
N LEU A 183 11.95 -7.75 -17.24
CA LEU A 183 12.78 -7.66 -18.43
C LEU A 183 14.27 -7.58 -18.05
N SER A 184 15.14 -7.49 -19.06
CA SER A 184 16.60 -7.53 -18.88
C SER A 184 17.16 -6.49 -17.89
N ALA A 185 16.59 -5.30 -17.82
CA ALA A 185 17.01 -4.27 -16.87
C ALA A 185 16.65 -4.65 -15.43
N GLY A 186 15.43 -5.15 -15.21
CA GLY A 186 14.95 -5.55 -13.90
C GLY A 186 15.52 -6.86 -13.38
N GLN A 187 16.09 -7.71 -14.24
CA GLN A 187 16.69 -8.97 -13.80
C GLN A 187 17.90 -8.82 -12.87
N LYS A 188 18.50 -7.62 -12.83
CA LYS A 188 19.65 -7.31 -11.96
C LYS A 188 19.25 -6.82 -10.57
N ILE A 189 18.00 -6.38 -10.38
CA ILE A 189 17.52 -5.90 -9.08
C ILE A 189 17.17 -7.08 -8.18
N ASN A 190 17.51 -6.96 -6.89
CA ASN A 190 17.08 -7.93 -5.89
C ASN A 190 15.60 -7.68 -5.52
N VAL A 191 14.73 -8.64 -5.84
CA VAL A 191 13.29 -8.56 -5.49
C VAL A 191 13.05 -9.34 -4.21
N GLU A 192 12.55 -8.65 -3.20
CA GLU A 192 12.20 -9.21 -1.89
C GLU A 192 10.68 -9.13 -1.67
N GLN A 193 10.11 -10.20 -1.12
CA GLN A 193 8.73 -10.22 -0.64
C GLN A 193 8.70 -10.58 0.83
N ARG A 194 8.15 -9.71 1.66
CA ARG A 194 8.03 -9.93 3.11
C ARG A 194 6.58 -9.87 3.54
N THR A 195 6.20 -10.69 4.49
CA THR A 195 4.93 -10.53 5.19
C THR A 195 4.96 -9.26 6.02
N LYS A 196 3.89 -8.47 5.98
CA LYS A 196 3.79 -7.17 6.65
C LYS A 196 4.84 -6.16 6.16
N ALA A 197 5.14 -6.19 4.86
CA ALA A 197 6.07 -5.23 4.26
C ALA A 197 5.54 -3.79 4.31
N GLU A 198 4.24 -3.59 4.56
CA GLU A 198 3.62 -2.28 4.80
C GLU A 198 4.19 -1.53 6.03
N ALA A 199 4.99 -2.19 6.87
CA ALA A 199 5.78 -1.53 7.91
C ALA A 199 6.97 -0.76 7.35
N ASP A 200 7.41 -1.04 6.13
CA ASP A 200 8.44 -0.30 5.41
C ASP A 200 7.85 0.98 4.81
N ILE A 201 8.58 2.10 4.95
CA ILE A 201 8.09 3.43 4.57
C ILE A 201 7.89 3.58 3.06
N ALA A 202 8.71 2.93 2.24
CA ALA A 202 8.57 2.96 0.79
C ALA A 202 7.33 2.17 0.35
N VAL A 203 7.10 0.99 0.95
CA VAL A 203 5.89 0.18 0.70
C VAL A 203 4.65 0.91 1.19
N ALA A 204 4.69 1.55 2.37
CA ALA A 204 3.60 2.37 2.88
C ALA A 204 3.27 3.54 1.93
N GLY A 205 4.29 4.22 1.41
CA GLY A 205 4.13 5.27 0.39
C GLY A 205 3.49 4.75 -0.89
N ALA A 206 3.94 3.61 -1.38
CA ALA A 206 3.37 2.93 -2.55
C ALA A 206 1.89 2.57 -2.32
N SER A 207 1.56 2.01 -1.14
CA SER A 207 0.19 1.68 -0.73
C SER A 207 -0.75 2.90 -0.81
N ILE A 208 -0.29 4.06 -0.30
CA ILE A 208 -1.05 5.31 -0.35
C ILE A 208 -1.28 5.76 -1.80
N LEU A 209 -0.25 5.74 -2.65
CA LEU A 209 -0.37 6.14 -4.06
C LEU A 209 -1.30 5.21 -4.85
N ALA A 210 -1.20 3.89 -4.61
CA ALA A 210 -2.07 2.91 -5.25
C ALA A 210 -3.53 3.11 -4.83
N ARG A 211 -3.78 3.30 -3.52
CA ARG A 211 -5.12 3.51 -2.99
C ARG A 211 -5.73 4.84 -3.45
N GLU A 212 -4.95 5.91 -3.47
CA GLU A 212 -5.40 7.21 -3.99
C GLU A 212 -5.89 7.09 -5.44
N LYS A 213 -5.09 6.45 -6.31
CA LYS A 213 -5.46 6.26 -7.71
C LYS A 213 -6.71 5.40 -7.87
N PHE A 214 -6.84 4.35 -7.07
CA PHE A 214 -8.01 3.48 -7.02
C PHE A 214 -9.28 4.25 -6.61
N VAL A 215 -9.22 5.01 -5.52
CA VAL A 215 -10.37 5.78 -5.02
C VAL A 215 -10.79 6.87 -6.00
N ARG A 216 -9.84 7.61 -6.57
CA ARG A 216 -10.15 8.62 -7.62
C ARG A 216 -10.83 8.00 -8.84
N TRP A 217 -10.44 6.80 -9.21
CA TRP A 217 -11.09 6.10 -10.32
C TRP A 217 -12.54 5.76 -9.98
N LEU A 218 -12.80 5.19 -8.79
CA LEU A 218 -14.16 4.87 -8.34
C LEU A 218 -15.06 6.11 -8.29
N ASP A 219 -14.56 7.21 -7.73
CA ASP A 219 -15.30 8.48 -7.65
C ASP A 219 -15.64 9.02 -9.04
N ARG A 220 -14.66 9.10 -9.93
CA ARG A 220 -14.87 9.59 -11.31
C ARG A 220 -15.86 8.70 -12.05
N LYS A 221 -15.65 7.39 -12.07
CA LYS A 221 -16.51 6.48 -12.81
C LYS A 221 -17.92 6.41 -12.21
N GLY A 222 -18.02 6.52 -10.87
CA GLY A 222 -19.30 6.63 -10.19
C GLY A 222 -20.08 7.88 -10.59
N LYS A 223 -19.42 9.03 -10.74
CA LYS A 223 -20.04 10.28 -11.26
C LYS A 223 -20.53 10.11 -12.69
N ASP A 224 -19.72 9.49 -13.55
CA ASP A 224 -20.09 9.23 -14.96
C ASP A 224 -21.38 8.39 -15.05
N LEU A 225 -21.51 7.37 -14.18
CA LEU A 225 -22.65 6.44 -14.13
C LEU A 225 -23.78 6.91 -13.21
N ARG A 226 -23.60 8.02 -12.51
CA ARG A 226 -24.53 8.57 -11.50
C ARG A 226 -24.90 7.55 -10.42
N ILE A 227 -23.89 6.80 -9.95
CA ILE A 227 -24.02 5.81 -8.88
C ILE A 227 -22.74 5.77 -8.05
N THR A 228 -22.85 5.47 -6.76
CA THR A 228 -21.67 5.24 -5.92
C THR A 228 -21.18 3.81 -6.12
N LEU A 229 -19.91 3.63 -6.49
CA LEU A 229 -19.27 2.32 -6.62
C LEU A 229 -18.62 1.94 -5.27
N PRO A 230 -19.21 1.02 -4.50
CA PRO A 230 -18.66 0.62 -3.21
C PRO A 230 -17.44 -0.28 -3.35
N LYS A 231 -16.55 -0.21 -2.35
CA LYS A 231 -15.35 -1.05 -2.22
C LYS A 231 -15.71 -2.47 -1.71
N GLY A 232 -14.83 -3.42 -1.96
CA GLY A 232 -14.94 -4.79 -1.47
C GLY A 232 -15.90 -5.66 -2.27
N VAL A 233 -16.53 -6.61 -1.57
CA VAL A 233 -17.41 -7.65 -2.15
C VAL A 233 -18.70 -7.88 -1.32
N SER A 234 -19.13 -6.88 -0.57
CA SER A 234 -20.28 -6.95 0.33
C SER A 234 -21.63 -7.11 -0.38
N ALA A 235 -22.70 -7.32 0.38
CA ALA A 235 -24.08 -7.33 -0.16
C ALA A 235 -24.42 -6.01 -0.88
N GLY A 236 -23.94 -4.86 -0.36
CA GLY A 236 -24.12 -3.56 -1.01
C GLY A 236 -23.45 -3.48 -2.40
N VAL A 237 -22.29 -4.12 -2.58
CA VAL A 237 -21.63 -4.24 -3.89
C VAL A 237 -22.52 -5.00 -4.88
N LYS A 238 -23.13 -6.12 -4.44
CA LYS A 238 -24.06 -6.91 -5.29
C LYS A 238 -25.31 -6.11 -5.67
N THR A 239 -25.86 -5.35 -4.73
CA THR A 239 -27.01 -4.47 -4.98
C THR A 239 -26.67 -3.42 -6.04
N THR A 240 -25.56 -2.72 -5.87
CA THR A 240 -25.08 -1.72 -6.84
C THR A 240 -24.81 -2.36 -8.21
N ALA A 241 -24.24 -3.56 -8.26
CA ALA A 241 -23.99 -4.26 -9.52
C ALA A 241 -25.28 -4.60 -10.25
N ARG A 242 -26.32 -5.12 -9.55
CA ARG A 242 -27.66 -5.37 -10.14
C ARG A 242 -28.32 -4.09 -10.64
N GLU A 243 -28.19 -3.01 -9.92
CA GLU A 243 -28.71 -1.69 -10.33
C GLU A 243 -28.03 -1.21 -11.62
N LEU A 244 -26.70 -1.35 -11.72
CA LEU A 244 -25.97 -1.03 -12.95
C LEU A 244 -26.42 -1.87 -14.15
N VAL A 245 -26.57 -3.19 -13.95
CA VAL A 245 -27.06 -4.09 -15.01
C VAL A 245 -28.49 -3.72 -15.44
N SER A 246 -29.36 -3.42 -14.47
CA SER A 246 -30.74 -3.01 -14.78
C SER A 246 -30.82 -1.68 -15.58
N ARG A 247 -29.89 -0.75 -15.33
CA ARG A 247 -29.88 0.58 -16.00
C ARG A 247 -29.13 0.58 -17.33
N HIS A 248 -28.08 -0.21 -17.47
CA HIS A 248 -27.12 -0.09 -18.57
C HIS A 248 -26.87 -1.40 -19.34
N GLY A 249 -27.50 -2.51 -18.93
CA GLY A 249 -27.22 -3.85 -19.45
C GLY A 249 -25.98 -4.49 -18.84
N GLU A 250 -25.78 -5.78 -19.10
CA GLU A 250 -24.72 -6.59 -18.46
C GLU A 250 -23.30 -6.14 -18.85
N GLU A 251 -23.11 -5.65 -20.06
CA GLU A 251 -21.80 -5.21 -20.57
C GLU A 251 -21.17 -4.09 -19.74
N VAL A 252 -21.97 -3.30 -19.01
CA VAL A 252 -21.44 -2.26 -18.12
C VAL A 252 -20.52 -2.85 -17.04
N LEU A 253 -20.76 -4.09 -16.60
CA LEU A 253 -19.91 -4.72 -15.58
C LEU A 253 -18.48 -4.92 -16.07
N ARG A 254 -18.27 -5.28 -17.33
CA ARG A 254 -16.92 -5.40 -17.90
C ARG A 254 -16.14 -4.08 -17.86
N GLN A 255 -16.83 -2.95 -17.92
CA GLN A 255 -16.24 -1.62 -17.87
C GLN A 255 -15.92 -1.14 -16.46
N VAL A 256 -16.55 -1.71 -15.42
CA VAL A 256 -16.45 -1.23 -14.06
C VAL A 256 -16.01 -2.28 -13.04
N ALA A 257 -16.02 -3.57 -13.40
CA ALA A 257 -15.82 -4.67 -12.45
C ALA A 257 -14.86 -5.74 -12.98
N LYS A 258 -14.31 -6.50 -12.04
CA LYS A 258 -13.46 -7.67 -12.31
C LYS A 258 -14.31 -8.91 -12.40
N MET A 259 -14.49 -9.43 -13.62
CA MET A 259 -15.45 -10.47 -13.95
C MET A 259 -15.13 -11.86 -13.37
N HIS A 260 -13.89 -12.10 -12.91
CA HIS A 260 -13.51 -13.35 -12.25
C HIS A 260 -14.07 -13.49 -10.82
N PHE A 261 -14.59 -12.39 -10.23
CA PHE A 261 -15.24 -12.48 -8.93
C PHE A 261 -16.57 -13.23 -9.03
N ARG A 262 -16.82 -14.10 -8.07
CA ARG A 262 -18.09 -14.80 -7.92
C ARG A 262 -19.31 -13.87 -7.95
N THR A 263 -19.13 -12.64 -7.47
CA THR A 263 -20.15 -11.58 -7.54
C THR A 263 -20.65 -11.33 -8.96
N ALA A 264 -19.80 -11.42 -9.99
CA ALA A 264 -20.21 -11.25 -11.38
C ALA A 264 -21.22 -12.34 -11.77
N ALA A 265 -20.86 -13.61 -11.59
CA ALA A 265 -21.76 -14.75 -11.90
C ALA A 265 -23.10 -14.64 -11.15
N GLU A 266 -23.09 -14.30 -9.86
CA GLU A 266 -24.30 -14.14 -9.04
C GLU A 266 -25.20 -12.96 -9.48
N VAL A 267 -24.65 -11.95 -10.14
CA VAL A 267 -25.40 -10.77 -10.60
C VAL A 267 -26.01 -10.99 -11.98
N ILE A 268 -25.29 -11.65 -12.89
CA ILE A 268 -25.75 -11.93 -14.26
C ILE A 268 -26.45 -13.29 -14.40
N GLY A 269 -26.63 -14.01 -13.29
CA GLY A 269 -27.38 -15.26 -13.29
C GLY A 269 -26.68 -16.44 -13.98
N LEU A 270 -25.34 -16.41 -14.06
CA LEU A 270 -24.58 -17.58 -14.53
C LEU A 270 -24.51 -18.64 -13.41
N PRO A 271 -24.61 -19.94 -13.77
CA PRO A 271 -24.58 -21.04 -12.80
C PRO A 271 -23.27 -21.17 -12.05
#